data_6a939d4b6ecac3059a9fa4a0ae91a734
#
_entry.id   6a939d4b6ecac3059a9fa4a0ae91a734
#
_cell.length_a   1.000
_cell.length_b   1.000
_cell.length_c   1.000
_cell.angle_alpha   90.00
_cell.angle_beta   90.00
_cell.angle_gamma   90.00
#
_symmetry.space_group_name_H-M   'P 1'
#
loop_
_entity.id
_entity.type
_entity.pdbx_description
1 polymer ?
#
loop_
_entity_poly.entity_id
_entity_poly.type
_entity_poly.pdbx_seq_one_letter_code
_entity_poly.pdbx_strand_id
1 'polypeptide(L)'
;MSAPSDLKDLLGPDEKVEVYIQQKIYHPKINIDSVVITNERVILRHPHALGLKKDYTDYNYKDIANVVLDKGIMRSTIKLTLRFGGEPLSLNDLPNTDAEKAYGVIRENVDRFQASLSTPPGR
;
A
#
# COMPACT_ATOMS: atom_id res chain seq x y z
N MET A 1 0.96 16.05 4.41
CA MET A 1 2.24 16.12 3.72
C MET A 1 2.09 15.65 2.29
N SER A 2 2.68 16.36 1.36
CA SER A 2 2.59 16.01 -0.04
C SER A 2 3.50 14.83 -0.39
N ALA A 3 3.06 14.00 -1.34
CA ALA A 3 3.90 12.95 -1.87
C ALA A 3 5.11 13.55 -2.58
N PRO A 4 6.24 12.83 -2.62
CA PRO A 4 7.42 13.31 -3.34
C PRO A 4 7.14 13.54 -4.82
N SER A 5 7.82 14.51 -5.41
CA SER A 5 7.60 14.84 -6.82
C SER A 5 7.97 13.70 -7.77
N ASP A 6 8.87 12.82 -7.37
CA ASP A 6 9.26 11.68 -8.21
C ASP A 6 8.12 10.68 -8.39
N LEU A 7 7.12 10.69 -7.50
CA LEU A 7 5.95 9.83 -7.65
C LEU A 7 5.03 10.27 -8.78
N LYS A 8 5.03 11.57 -9.11
CA LYS A 8 4.12 12.06 -10.15
C LYS A 8 4.34 11.39 -11.49
N ASP A 9 5.58 11.03 -11.78
CA ASP A 9 5.91 10.38 -13.04
C ASP A 9 5.46 8.93 -13.09
N LEU A 10 5.18 8.33 -11.93
CA LEU A 10 4.74 6.94 -11.84
C LEU A 10 3.23 6.80 -11.88
N LEU A 11 2.51 7.85 -11.53
CA LEU A 11 1.06 7.79 -11.41
C LEU A 11 0.39 7.82 -12.76
N GLY A 12 -0.69 7.04 -12.90
CA GLY A 12 -1.51 7.08 -14.09
C GLY A 12 -2.33 8.36 -14.19
N PRO A 13 -2.98 8.59 -15.34
CA PRO A 13 -3.69 9.85 -15.58
C PRO A 13 -4.83 10.11 -14.60
N ASP A 14 -5.48 9.07 -14.12
CA ASP A 14 -6.59 9.20 -13.17
C ASP A 14 -6.22 8.72 -11.78
N GLU A 15 -4.95 8.47 -11.55
CA GLU A 15 -4.50 7.94 -10.28
C GLU A 15 -4.21 9.09 -9.30
N LYS A 16 -4.75 8.96 -8.09
CA LYS A 16 -4.59 9.98 -7.05
C LYS A 16 -4.04 9.35 -5.79
N VAL A 17 -3.10 10.06 -5.16
CA VAL A 17 -2.58 9.64 -3.85
C VAL A 17 -3.61 9.98 -2.79
N GLU A 18 -4.05 8.98 -2.06
CA GLU A 18 -5.02 9.18 -0.99
C GLU A 18 -4.37 9.19 0.38
N VAL A 19 -3.31 8.39 0.56
CA VAL A 19 -2.55 8.39 1.81
C VAL A 19 -1.08 8.29 1.48
N TYR A 20 -0.28 9.10 2.15
CA TYR A 20 1.17 9.04 2.06
C TYR A 20 1.75 8.93 3.46
N ILE A 21 2.52 7.87 3.71
CA ILE A 21 3.14 7.63 5.00
C ILE A 21 4.65 7.57 4.80
N GLN A 22 5.35 8.55 5.35
CA GLN A 22 6.79 8.56 5.32
C GLN A 22 7.29 7.87 6.59
N GLN A 23 7.62 6.61 6.45
CA GLN A 23 7.95 5.76 7.58
C GLN A 23 8.96 4.71 7.15
N LYS A 24 10.07 4.64 7.86
CA LYS A 24 11.05 3.58 7.61
C LYS A 24 10.51 2.28 8.18
N ILE A 25 10.43 1.29 7.33
CA ILE A 25 9.98 -0.04 7.73
C ILE A 25 11.07 -1.02 7.35
N TYR A 26 11.60 -1.70 8.36
CA TYR A 26 12.67 -2.66 8.15
C TYR A 26 12.12 -4.07 8.19
N HIS A 27 12.45 -4.81 7.18
CA HIS A 27 12.05 -6.19 7.03
C HIS A 27 13.27 -7.00 6.65
N PRO A 28 13.35 -8.29 7.01
CA PRO A 28 14.51 -9.08 6.60
C PRO A 28 14.79 -9.05 5.10
N LYS A 29 13.75 -8.88 4.29
CA LYS A 29 13.90 -8.91 2.84
C LYS A 29 13.63 -7.58 2.16
N ILE A 30 13.03 -6.62 2.85
CA ILE A 30 12.58 -5.37 2.24
C ILE A 30 12.82 -4.21 3.18
N ASN A 31 13.47 -3.18 2.70
CA ASN A 31 13.53 -1.91 3.39
C ASN A 31 12.64 -0.92 2.66
N ILE A 32 11.78 -0.23 3.41
CA ILE A 32 10.82 0.70 2.84
C ILE A 32 11.00 2.04 3.54
N ASP A 33 11.00 3.14 2.80
CA ASP A 33 11.08 4.46 3.42
C ASP A 33 9.76 5.22 3.34
N SER A 34 8.84 4.80 2.51
CA SER A 34 7.50 5.38 2.50
C SER A 34 6.50 4.46 1.83
N VAL A 35 5.24 4.65 2.21
CA VAL A 35 4.11 3.89 1.67
C VAL A 35 3.16 4.90 1.04
N VAL A 36 2.81 4.69 -0.21
CA VAL A 36 1.88 5.54 -0.94
C VAL A 36 0.67 4.70 -1.30
N ILE A 37 -0.49 5.17 -0.92
CA ILE A 37 -1.74 4.47 -1.18
C ILE A 37 -2.57 5.33 -2.10
N THR A 38 -2.82 4.81 -3.30
CA THR A 38 -3.60 5.52 -4.30
C THR A 38 -4.97 4.87 -4.46
N ASN A 39 -5.76 5.42 -5.35
CA ASN A 39 -7.04 4.81 -5.69
C ASN A 39 -6.90 3.56 -6.58
N GLU A 40 -5.67 3.21 -6.99
CA GLU A 40 -5.45 2.08 -7.89
C GLU A 40 -4.51 1.01 -7.31
N ARG A 41 -3.60 1.40 -6.42
CA ARG A 41 -2.58 0.47 -5.93
C ARG A 41 -1.94 0.95 -4.64
N VAL A 42 -1.17 0.05 -4.03
CA VAL A 42 -0.30 0.36 -2.90
C VAL A 42 1.12 0.39 -3.44
N ILE A 43 1.82 1.48 -3.23
CA ILE A 43 3.19 1.64 -3.72
C ILE A 43 4.14 1.72 -2.53
N LEU A 44 5.17 0.89 -2.55
CA LEU A 44 6.22 0.89 -1.55
C LEU A 44 7.47 1.51 -2.16
N ARG A 45 7.97 2.55 -1.53
CA ARG A 45 9.17 3.22 -1.99
C ARG A 45 10.35 2.69 -1.20
N HIS A 46 11.36 2.20 -1.91
CA HIS A 46 12.54 1.62 -1.31
C HIS A 46 13.67 2.63 -1.26
N PRO A 47 14.37 2.77 -0.12
CA PRO A 47 15.55 3.61 -0.07
C PRO A 47 16.66 2.94 -0.88
N HIS A 48 17.43 3.75 -1.58
CA HIS A 48 18.59 3.24 -2.29
C HIS A 48 19.85 3.64 -1.53
N ALA A 49 20.80 2.73 -1.49
CA ALA A 49 22.10 3.01 -0.89
C ALA A 49 22.70 4.23 -1.54
N LEU A 50 23.13 5.20 -1.06
CA LEU A 50 23.68 6.43 -1.62
C LEU A 50 22.64 7.41 -2.12
N GLY A 51 21.36 7.09 -2.06
CA GLY A 51 20.31 8.00 -2.48
C GLY A 51 20.33 8.39 -3.96
N LEU A 52 21.04 7.66 -4.78
CA LEU A 52 21.18 7.96 -6.21
C LEU A 52 20.01 7.49 -7.04
N LYS A 53 19.25 6.55 -6.51
CA LYS A 53 18.15 5.94 -7.24
C LYS A 53 17.07 5.52 -6.28
N LYS A 54 15.83 5.62 -6.70
CA LYS A 54 14.70 5.14 -5.93
C LYS A 54 14.05 3.98 -6.66
N ASP A 55 13.76 2.93 -5.93
CA ASP A 55 13.05 1.78 -6.46
C ASP A 55 11.66 1.74 -5.84
N TYR A 56 10.71 1.23 -6.61
CA TYR A 56 9.31 1.14 -6.19
C TYR A 56 8.80 -0.25 -6.44
N THR A 57 8.00 -0.74 -5.50
CA THR A 57 7.25 -1.98 -5.68
C THR A 57 5.79 -1.62 -5.50
N ASP A 58 4.94 -2.04 -6.43
CA ASP A 58 3.53 -1.75 -6.29
C ASP A 58 2.69 -3.02 -6.31
N TYR A 59 1.55 -2.92 -5.65
CA TYR A 59 0.57 -4.00 -5.60
C TYR A 59 -0.77 -3.42 -5.98
N ASN A 60 -1.30 -3.83 -7.14
CA ASN A 60 -2.63 -3.44 -7.55
C ASN A 60 -3.65 -4.07 -6.62
N TYR A 61 -4.79 -3.42 -6.43
CA TYR A 61 -5.81 -3.96 -5.55
C TYR A 61 -6.34 -5.31 -6.03
N LYS A 62 -6.27 -5.57 -7.32
CA LYS A 62 -6.66 -6.88 -7.87
C LYS A 62 -5.76 -8.02 -7.37
N ASP A 63 -4.54 -7.70 -6.97
CA ASP A 63 -3.57 -8.69 -6.51
C ASP A 63 -3.57 -8.85 -5.00
N ILE A 64 -4.38 -8.09 -4.30
CA ILE A 64 -4.51 -8.15 -2.85
C ILE A 64 -5.77 -8.94 -2.51
N ALA A 65 -5.58 -10.08 -1.84
CA ALA A 65 -6.70 -10.93 -1.46
C ALA A 65 -7.37 -10.45 -0.17
N ASN A 66 -6.59 -9.90 0.75
CA ASN A 66 -7.12 -9.46 2.02
C ASN A 66 -6.20 -8.43 2.66
N VAL A 67 -6.77 -7.61 3.53
CA VAL A 67 -6.03 -6.63 4.32
C VAL A 67 -6.48 -6.75 5.76
N VAL A 68 -5.52 -6.74 6.69
CA VAL A 68 -5.80 -6.83 8.11
C VAL A 68 -5.09 -5.68 8.81
N LEU A 69 -5.81 -5.02 9.70
CA LEU A 69 -5.23 -3.99 10.57
C LEU A 69 -5.03 -4.60 11.96
N ASP A 70 -3.78 -4.67 12.37
CA ASP A 70 -3.42 -5.13 13.70
C ASP A 70 -3.06 -3.91 14.51
N LYS A 71 -4.04 -3.42 15.28
CA LYS A 71 -3.92 -2.13 15.96
C LYS A 71 -3.34 -2.30 17.35
N GLY A 72 -2.21 -1.67 17.58
CA GLY A 72 -1.60 -1.61 18.90
C GLY A 72 -2.02 -0.35 19.64
N ILE A 73 -1.38 -0.08 20.77
CA ILE A 73 -1.69 1.08 21.60
C ILE A 73 -1.31 2.37 20.88
N MET A 74 -0.10 2.45 20.34
CA MET A 74 0.39 3.64 19.65
C MET A 74 0.73 3.37 18.19
N ARG A 75 1.10 2.15 17.86
CA ARG A 75 1.55 1.76 16.54
C ARG A 75 0.74 0.59 16.04
N SER A 76 0.58 0.52 14.75
CA SER A 76 -0.22 -0.53 14.11
C SER A 76 0.57 -1.19 13.00
N THR A 77 0.11 -2.39 12.63
CA THR A 77 0.66 -3.13 11.52
C THR A 77 -0.47 -3.40 10.53
N ILE A 78 -0.19 -3.17 9.26
CA ILE A 78 -1.11 -3.56 8.17
C ILE A 78 -0.52 -4.76 7.48
N LYS A 79 -1.30 -5.83 7.36
CA LYS A 79 -0.88 -7.05 6.66
C LYS A 79 -1.69 -7.21 5.39
N LEU A 80 -1.00 -7.36 4.29
CA LEU A 80 -1.62 -7.58 2.99
C LEU A 80 -1.37 -9.01 2.56
N THR A 81 -2.43 -9.75 2.33
CA THR A 81 -2.35 -11.10 1.78
C THR A 81 -2.47 -11.01 0.27
N LEU A 82 -1.51 -11.59 -0.44
CA LEU A 82 -1.46 -11.50 -1.89
C LEU A 82 -2.15 -12.71 -2.53
N ARG A 83 -2.79 -12.49 -3.68
CA ARG A 83 -3.51 -13.55 -4.38
C ARG A 83 -2.62 -14.69 -4.86
N PHE A 84 -1.39 -14.33 -5.20
CA PHE A 84 -0.47 -15.32 -5.75
C PHE A 84 0.18 -16.19 -4.69
N GLY A 85 -0.18 -15.98 -3.43
CA GLY A 85 0.42 -16.72 -2.34
C GLY A 85 1.71 -16.08 -1.87
N GLY A 86 2.48 -16.84 -1.11
CA GLY A 86 3.70 -16.33 -0.50
C GLY A 86 3.43 -15.71 0.86
N GLU A 87 4.44 -15.11 1.43
CA GLU A 87 4.30 -14.48 2.74
C GLU A 87 3.48 -13.20 2.64
N PRO A 88 2.61 -12.95 3.61
CA PRO A 88 1.91 -11.67 3.65
C PRO A 88 2.91 -10.52 3.78
N LEU A 89 2.58 -9.40 3.15
CA LEU A 89 3.37 -8.19 3.29
C LEU A 89 2.96 -7.49 4.57
N SER A 90 3.90 -7.27 5.48
CA SER A 90 3.62 -6.59 6.75
C SER A 90 4.21 -5.19 6.73
N LEU A 91 3.38 -4.20 6.99
CA LEU A 91 3.79 -2.82 7.13
C LEU A 91 3.74 -2.49 8.62
N ASN A 92 4.90 -2.54 9.27
CA ASN A 92 5.00 -2.46 10.72
C ASN A 92 5.22 -1.04 11.22
N ASP A 93 4.91 -0.82 12.48
CA ASP A 93 5.22 0.42 13.21
C ASP A 93 4.64 1.67 12.58
N LEU A 94 3.44 1.56 12.03
CA LEU A 94 2.75 2.72 11.48
C LEU A 94 2.04 3.49 12.58
N PRO A 95 2.06 4.83 12.53
CA PRO A 95 1.22 5.60 13.45
C PRO A 95 -0.24 5.19 13.31
N ASN A 96 -0.94 5.06 14.43
CA ASN A 96 -2.31 4.54 14.40
C ASN A 96 -3.23 5.31 13.47
N THR A 97 -3.16 6.63 13.49
CA THR A 97 -4.00 7.47 12.63
C THR A 97 -3.76 7.17 11.15
N ASP A 98 -2.48 7.12 10.77
CA ASP A 98 -2.12 6.84 9.39
C ASP A 98 -2.52 5.42 8.99
N ALA A 99 -2.32 4.46 9.90
CA ALA A 99 -2.65 3.07 9.63
C ALA A 99 -4.15 2.88 9.46
N GLU A 100 -4.95 3.53 10.28
CA GLU A 100 -6.40 3.43 10.18
C GLU A 100 -6.90 4.01 8.86
N LYS A 101 -6.36 5.16 8.47
CA LYS A 101 -6.74 5.78 7.21
C LYS A 101 -6.31 4.91 6.03
N ALA A 102 -5.08 4.42 6.07
CA ALA A 102 -4.56 3.55 5.01
C ALA A 102 -5.37 2.27 4.90
N TYR A 103 -5.66 1.64 6.04
CA TYR A 103 -6.47 0.43 6.06
C TYR A 103 -7.84 0.68 5.41
N GLY A 104 -8.49 1.79 5.75
CA GLY A 104 -9.80 2.12 5.21
C GLY A 104 -9.78 2.25 3.70
N VAL A 105 -8.79 2.95 3.16
CA VAL A 105 -8.66 3.14 1.71
C VAL A 105 -8.38 1.81 1.02
N ILE A 106 -7.44 1.02 1.56
CA ILE A 106 -7.09 -0.27 0.97
C ILE A 106 -8.31 -1.20 0.99
N ARG A 107 -8.99 -1.27 2.14
CA ARG A 107 -10.15 -2.14 2.29
C ARG A 107 -11.26 -1.79 1.32
N GLU A 108 -11.55 -0.52 1.19
CA GLU A 108 -12.58 -0.06 0.27
C GLU A 108 -12.26 -0.46 -1.16
N ASN A 109 -11.02 -0.26 -1.59
CA ASN A 109 -10.64 -0.56 -2.96
C ASN A 109 -10.54 -2.06 -3.22
N VAL A 110 -10.06 -2.83 -2.24
CA VAL A 110 -10.03 -4.29 -2.36
C VAL A 110 -11.44 -4.84 -2.47
N ASP A 111 -12.35 -4.36 -1.62
CA ASP A 111 -13.74 -4.83 -1.64
C ASP A 111 -14.43 -4.45 -2.94
N ARG A 112 -14.19 -3.24 -3.43
CA ARG A 112 -14.76 -2.78 -4.69
C ARG A 112 -14.29 -3.66 -5.84
N PHE A 113 -13.02 -4.00 -5.85
CA PHE A 113 -12.48 -4.85 -6.90
C PHE A 113 -13.05 -6.26 -6.81
N GLN A 114 -13.17 -6.82 -5.62
CA GLN A 114 -13.75 -8.15 -5.44
C GLN A 114 -15.22 -8.19 -5.86
N ALA A 115 -15.97 -7.14 -5.53
CA ALA A 115 -17.36 -7.03 -5.96
C ALA A 115 -17.45 -7.02 -7.49
N SER A 116 -16.54 -6.29 -8.14
CA SER A 116 -16.48 -6.26 -9.60
C SER A 116 -16.22 -7.63 -10.20
N LEU A 117 -15.32 -8.40 -9.59
CA LEU A 117 -15.01 -9.76 -10.05
C LEU A 117 -16.17 -10.73 -9.87
N SER A 118 -16.96 -10.55 -8.83
CA SER A 118 -18.06 -11.46 -8.53
C SER A 118 -19.35 -11.10 -9.28
N THR A 119 -19.38 -9.97 -9.96
CA THR A 119 -20.54 -9.58 -10.78
C THR A 119 -20.54 -10.39 -12.07
N PRO A 120 -21.62 -11.15 -12.35
CA PRO A 120 -21.66 -11.93 -13.58
C PRO A 120 -21.61 -11.03 -14.80
N PRO A 121 -20.87 -11.43 -15.85
CA PRO A 121 -20.85 -10.67 -17.10
C PRO A 121 -22.22 -10.67 -17.76
N GLY A 122 -22.52 -9.60 -18.48
CA GLY A 122 -23.76 -9.48 -19.22
C GLY A 122 -24.97 -9.10 -18.40
N ARG A 123 -24.77 -8.67 -17.19
CA ARG A 123 -25.85 -8.25 -16.30
C ARG A 123 -25.98 -6.76 -16.27
#